data_9c9115c5403a883e63d939287bb314b6
#
_entry.id   9c9115c5403a883e63d939287bb314b6
#
_cell.length_a   1.000
_cell.length_b   1.000
_cell.length_c   1.000
_cell.angle_alpha   90.00
_cell.angle_beta   90.00
_cell.angle_gamma   90.00
#
_symmetry.space_group_name_H-M   'P 1'
#
loop_
_entity.id
_entity.type
_entity.pdbx_description
1 polymer ?
#
loop_
_entity_poly.entity_id
_entity_poly.type
_entity_poly.pdbx_seq_one_letter_code
_entity_poly.pdbx_strand_id
1 'polypeptide(L)'
;MNKPTPAIVSQDAARRLPRWALLLFCLAYAVPGLVGRAPWKSADLASFGYMLEMARGQTSWMDPRLLGLRPEADGLLPYWLGAAAIRLGDGWLAPAMAARLPFFVLLGLAMAATWYAVYLLARKPQAQPVAFAFGGEARPSDYARAIADGGLLALIACLGLAQLAHEITTSVAQLAFTALAFYGAAGIGRRRWWPEIGLLLGLAGLALSGAPTISAFLGAGAAVLHVLATARPWRKGDWRVLGIIALATLLAILLSSSMDLWRWRILLPQDAGSKDWRTILRLLVWFTWPAWPLVMWSLWRWRLQVWSRTPSLHVALPLWFMLVTLVAALTTKPADRALLLALPAMATVAAFALPTLTRSVAALIDWFTLLFFTGCGAIIWIIWIAMQTGYPRQGASNVQRQAPDFVASFSLPVFLVALVATLVWGWLVHWRVGRHRAAIWKSMVLPAGGAALCWLLLMSLWMPLLDYVRSYSVVVRNVMAIAHPAQCIQQWGLSREQVAAFAYHGGYRISQATPDQLECPWLVVNPEALAGLQVQASAGQWQLLATLRRPSDKGDDVMLLRRTSP
;
A
#
# COMPACT_ATOMS: atom_id res chain seq x y z
N MET A 1 16.78 35.77 12.18
CA MET A 1 16.69 35.13 13.50
C MET A 1 16.18 33.69 13.31
N ASN A 2 16.93 32.69 13.77
CA ASN A 2 16.46 31.29 13.78
C ASN A 2 15.25 31.19 14.72
N LYS A 3 14.15 30.66 14.17
CA LYS A 3 12.93 30.43 14.96
C LYS A 3 13.18 29.35 16.01
N PRO A 4 12.61 29.47 17.21
CA PRO A 4 12.83 28.49 18.25
C PRO A 4 12.34 27.12 17.82
N THR A 5 13.18 26.11 17.99
CA THR A 5 12.83 24.69 17.80
C THR A 5 12.25 24.16 19.11
N PRO A 6 11.15 23.38 19.08
CA PRO A 6 10.62 22.75 20.29
C PRO A 6 11.37 21.49 20.71
N ALA A 7 12.34 21.03 19.92
CA ALA A 7 13.08 19.80 20.18
C ALA A 7 14.21 20.05 21.20
N ILE A 8 14.13 19.39 22.34
CA ILE A 8 15.16 19.42 23.41
C ILE A 8 15.66 17.97 23.51
N VAL A 9 16.88 17.71 23.01
CA VAL A 9 17.39 16.34 22.86
C VAL A 9 18.84 16.26 23.29
N SER A 10 19.12 15.45 24.30
CA SER A 10 20.47 15.11 24.71
C SER A 10 21.11 14.08 23.77
N GLN A 11 22.43 13.99 23.74
CA GLN A 11 23.15 13.00 22.93
C GLN A 11 22.75 11.56 23.27
N ASP A 12 22.44 11.27 24.53
CA ASP A 12 21.97 9.95 24.96
C ASP A 12 20.59 9.59 24.40
N ALA A 13 19.71 10.58 24.20
CA ALA A 13 18.40 10.38 23.60
C ALA A 13 18.47 10.16 22.08
N ALA A 14 19.54 10.60 21.43
CA ALA A 14 19.76 10.46 20.00
C ALA A 14 20.49 9.14 19.61
N ARG A 15 20.41 8.13 20.46
CA ARG A 15 20.98 6.80 20.15
C ARG A 15 20.34 6.19 18.93
N ARG A 16 21.15 5.57 18.10
CA ARG A 16 20.72 4.90 16.86
C ARG A 16 20.06 3.59 17.18
N LEU A 17 19.02 3.24 16.44
CA LEU A 17 18.54 1.86 16.39
C LEU A 17 19.61 1.00 15.67
N PRO A 18 19.98 -0.18 16.19
CA PRO A 18 20.89 -1.07 15.48
C PRO A 18 20.38 -1.39 14.08
N ARG A 19 21.22 -1.31 13.07
CA ARG A 19 20.82 -1.53 11.66
C ARG A 19 20.15 -2.86 11.44
N TRP A 20 20.69 -3.92 12.06
CA TRP A 20 20.11 -5.25 11.96
C TRP A 20 18.67 -5.31 12.53
N ALA A 21 18.41 -4.60 13.64
CA ALA A 21 17.06 -4.53 14.21
C ALA A 21 16.09 -3.79 13.28
N LEU A 22 16.52 -2.66 12.69
CA LEU A 22 15.71 -1.93 11.72
C LEU A 22 15.41 -2.78 10.48
N LEU A 23 16.42 -3.51 9.95
CA LEU A 23 16.24 -4.43 8.84
C LEU A 23 15.30 -5.59 9.19
N LEU A 24 15.38 -6.13 10.42
CA LEU A 24 14.45 -7.16 10.89
C LEU A 24 13.01 -6.65 10.93
N PHE A 25 12.76 -5.43 11.39
CA PHE A 25 11.42 -4.82 11.31
C PHE A 25 10.93 -4.74 9.87
N CYS A 26 11.76 -4.26 8.95
CA CYS A 26 11.41 -4.18 7.53
C CYS A 26 11.13 -5.57 6.93
N LEU A 27 11.96 -6.56 7.20
CA LEU A 27 11.79 -7.92 6.68
C LEU A 27 10.57 -8.62 7.31
N ALA A 28 10.40 -8.52 8.63
CA ALA A 28 9.24 -9.09 9.32
C ALA A 28 7.92 -8.50 8.85
N TYR A 29 7.95 -7.30 8.29
CA TYR A 29 6.78 -6.65 7.72
C TYR A 29 6.61 -6.93 6.23
N ALA A 30 7.67 -6.82 5.43
CA ALA A 30 7.59 -6.88 3.97
C ALA A 30 7.51 -8.31 3.40
N VAL A 31 8.15 -9.29 4.05
CA VAL A 31 8.20 -10.68 3.55
C VAL A 31 6.89 -11.45 3.71
N PRO A 32 6.15 -11.35 4.84
CA PRO A 32 4.87 -12.04 4.99
C PRO A 32 3.88 -11.60 3.91
N GLY A 33 3.20 -12.56 3.27
CA GLY A 33 2.29 -12.32 2.15
C GLY A 33 2.95 -12.27 0.76
N LEU A 34 4.28 -12.37 0.67
CA LEU A 34 4.98 -12.52 -0.60
C LEU A 34 4.81 -13.93 -1.17
N VAL A 35 4.95 -14.96 -0.33
CA VAL A 35 4.92 -16.37 -0.70
C VAL A 35 3.60 -17.02 -0.27
N GLY A 36 3.12 -17.99 -1.07
CA GLY A 36 2.00 -18.85 -0.69
C GLY A 36 0.60 -18.25 -0.85
N ARG A 37 0.47 -17.05 -1.38
CA ARG A 37 -0.79 -16.34 -1.59
C ARG A 37 -1.17 -16.32 -3.07
N ALA A 38 -2.43 -16.62 -3.42
CA ALA A 38 -2.98 -16.30 -4.73
C ALA A 38 -3.18 -14.78 -4.89
N PRO A 39 -3.31 -14.23 -6.11
CA PRO A 39 -3.85 -12.88 -6.28
C PRO A 39 -5.27 -12.81 -5.74
N TRP A 40 -5.53 -11.86 -4.83
CA TRP A 40 -6.83 -11.73 -4.18
C TRP A 40 -7.76 -10.80 -4.96
N LYS A 41 -9.09 -10.90 -4.69
CA LYS A 41 -10.08 -9.93 -5.14
C LYS A 41 -9.62 -8.53 -4.71
N SER A 42 -9.79 -7.52 -5.37
CA SER A 42 -10.37 -7.08 -6.60
C SER A 42 -9.26 -6.56 -7.53
N ALA A 43 -8.63 -5.41 -7.20
CA ALA A 43 -7.60 -4.80 -8.03
C ALA A 43 -6.29 -5.60 -8.08
N ASP A 44 -5.97 -6.40 -7.04
CA ASP A 44 -4.79 -7.29 -7.01
C ASP A 44 -4.88 -8.31 -8.15
N LEU A 45 -6.03 -9.00 -8.24
CA LEU A 45 -6.28 -10.02 -9.27
C LEU A 45 -6.47 -9.40 -10.66
N ALA A 46 -7.21 -8.29 -10.77
CA ALA A 46 -7.40 -7.61 -12.03
C ALA A 46 -6.05 -7.11 -12.60
N SER A 47 -5.23 -6.46 -11.77
CA SER A 47 -3.90 -5.99 -12.19
C SER A 47 -3.01 -7.15 -12.63
N PHE A 48 -3.02 -8.25 -11.89
CA PHE A 48 -2.31 -9.47 -12.26
C PHE A 48 -2.78 -10.03 -13.61
N GLY A 49 -4.08 -10.01 -13.90
CA GLY A 49 -4.64 -10.44 -15.18
C GLY A 49 -4.03 -9.68 -16.35
N TYR A 50 -3.94 -8.35 -16.28
CA TYR A 50 -3.28 -7.53 -17.32
C TYR A 50 -1.81 -7.89 -17.48
N MET A 51 -1.08 -8.08 -16.39
CA MET A 51 0.34 -8.48 -16.43
C MET A 51 0.51 -9.85 -17.10
N LEU A 52 -0.37 -10.80 -16.79
CA LEU A 52 -0.35 -12.15 -17.35
C LEU A 52 -0.63 -12.14 -18.87
N GLU A 53 -1.66 -11.39 -19.32
CA GLU A 53 -1.99 -11.25 -20.74
C GLU A 53 -0.86 -10.57 -21.54
N MET A 54 -0.24 -9.53 -20.95
CA MET A 54 0.95 -8.89 -21.52
C MET A 54 2.13 -9.85 -21.60
N ALA A 55 2.39 -10.62 -20.55
CA ALA A 55 3.47 -11.60 -20.52
C ALA A 55 3.27 -12.70 -21.59
N ARG A 56 2.02 -13.13 -21.82
CA ARG A 56 1.64 -14.11 -22.85
C ARG A 56 1.63 -13.53 -24.26
N GLY A 57 1.79 -12.21 -24.44
CA GLY A 57 1.72 -11.54 -25.74
C GLY A 57 0.31 -11.42 -26.32
N GLN A 58 -0.72 -11.57 -25.49
CA GLN A 58 -2.14 -11.50 -25.91
C GLN A 58 -2.68 -10.07 -25.94
N THR A 59 -1.95 -9.11 -25.38
CA THR A 59 -2.31 -7.69 -25.39
C THR A 59 -1.09 -6.79 -25.60
N SER A 60 -1.32 -5.57 -26.09
CA SER A 60 -0.27 -4.58 -26.30
C SER A 60 0.31 -4.09 -24.97
N TRP A 61 1.62 -3.80 -24.96
CA TRP A 61 2.28 -3.18 -23.82
C TRP A 61 1.90 -1.71 -23.64
N MET A 62 1.45 -1.04 -24.71
CA MET A 62 1.06 0.37 -24.67
C MET A 62 -0.44 0.59 -24.44
N ASP A 63 -1.28 -0.41 -24.73
CA ASP A 63 -2.73 -0.39 -24.47
C ASP A 63 -3.13 -1.79 -23.93
N PRO A 64 -2.81 -2.07 -22.65
CA PRO A 64 -3.14 -3.37 -22.05
C PRO A 64 -4.65 -3.54 -21.98
N ARG A 65 -5.13 -4.70 -22.45
CA ARG A 65 -6.54 -5.07 -22.43
C ARG A 65 -6.73 -6.47 -21.92
N LEU A 66 -7.79 -6.67 -21.16
CA LEU A 66 -8.25 -7.97 -20.67
C LEU A 66 -9.62 -8.23 -21.30
N LEU A 67 -9.69 -9.07 -22.33
CA LEU A 67 -10.88 -9.27 -23.18
C LEU A 67 -11.51 -7.95 -23.65
N GLY A 68 -10.71 -7.04 -24.17
CA GLY A 68 -11.15 -5.73 -24.65
C GLY A 68 -11.34 -4.66 -23.56
N LEU A 69 -11.41 -5.03 -22.30
CA LEU A 69 -11.56 -4.10 -21.18
C LEU A 69 -10.22 -3.45 -20.82
N ARG A 70 -10.20 -2.12 -20.72
CA ARG A 70 -9.04 -1.36 -20.25
C ARG A 70 -8.91 -1.43 -18.72
N PRO A 71 -7.68 -1.27 -18.16
CA PRO A 71 -7.50 -1.15 -16.72
C PRO A 71 -8.29 0.01 -16.11
N GLU A 72 -8.67 -0.11 -14.84
CA GLU A 72 -9.29 1.00 -14.11
C GLU A 72 -8.29 2.12 -13.84
N ALA A 73 -7.05 1.76 -13.53
CA ALA A 73 -5.95 2.70 -13.38
C ALA A 73 -5.14 2.76 -14.67
N ASP A 74 -5.04 3.93 -15.27
CA ASP A 74 -4.40 4.17 -16.57
C ASP A 74 -2.85 4.16 -16.50
N GLY A 75 -2.25 3.58 -15.45
CA GLY A 75 -0.80 3.42 -15.32
C GLY A 75 -0.27 2.30 -16.19
N LEU A 76 0.91 2.49 -16.80
CA LEU A 76 1.57 1.49 -17.63
C LEU A 76 2.72 0.80 -16.89
N LEU A 77 3.54 1.58 -16.20
CA LEU A 77 4.77 1.08 -15.55
C LEU A 77 4.55 -0.10 -14.60
N PRO A 78 3.54 -0.12 -13.73
CA PRO A 78 3.31 -1.28 -12.85
C PRO A 78 3.01 -2.56 -13.62
N TYR A 79 2.23 -2.46 -14.71
CA TYR A 79 1.91 -3.61 -15.57
C TYR A 79 3.15 -4.09 -16.32
N TRP A 80 3.99 -3.18 -16.83
CA TRP A 80 5.27 -3.53 -17.46
C TRP A 80 6.19 -4.28 -16.52
N LEU A 81 6.33 -3.80 -15.28
CA LEU A 81 7.18 -4.44 -14.27
C LEU A 81 6.71 -5.86 -13.94
N GLY A 82 5.40 -6.05 -13.74
CA GLY A 82 4.85 -7.35 -13.46
C GLY A 82 4.94 -8.31 -14.65
N ALA A 83 4.58 -7.86 -15.86
CA ALA A 83 4.66 -8.66 -17.08
C ALA A 83 6.11 -9.06 -17.43
N ALA A 84 7.06 -8.12 -17.30
CA ALA A 84 8.48 -8.42 -17.48
C ALA A 84 8.99 -9.46 -16.47
N ALA A 85 8.59 -9.32 -15.20
CA ALA A 85 8.96 -10.29 -14.16
C ALA A 85 8.36 -11.68 -14.41
N ILE A 86 7.12 -11.77 -14.89
CA ILE A 86 6.50 -13.05 -15.29
C ILE A 86 7.30 -13.69 -16.43
N ARG A 87 7.65 -12.93 -17.48
CA ARG A 87 8.45 -13.45 -18.61
C ARG A 87 9.84 -13.92 -18.19
N LEU A 88 10.51 -13.13 -17.34
CA LEU A 88 11.86 -13.48 -16.85
C LEU A 88 11.84 -14.66 -15.88
N GLY A 89 10.76 -14.85 -15.14
CA GLY A 89 10.57 -15.95 -14.21
C GLY A 89 9.96 -17.22 -14.83
N ASP A 90 9.65 -17.20 -16.13
CA ASP A 90 9.00 -18.32 -16.80
C ASP A 90 9.83 -19.60 -16.69
N GLY A 91 9.16 -20.70 -16.37
CA GLY A 91 9.80 -21.99 -16.11
C GLY A 91 10.46 -22.16 -14.73
N TRP A 92 10.65 -21.07 -13.95
CA TRP A 92 11.34 -21.10 -12.65
C TRP A 92 10.42 -20.72 -11.49
N LEU A 93 9.50 -19.80 -11.72
CA LEU A 93 8.60 -19.27 -10.71
C LEU A 93 7.16 -19.31 -11.19
N ALA A 94 6.24 -19.59 -10.27
CA ALA A 94 4.82 -19.43 -10.57
C ALA A 94 4.54 -17.97 -10.97
N PRO A 95 3.71 -17.70 -12.00
CA PRO A 95 3.47 -16.35 -12.53
C PRO A 95 3.06 -15.34 -11.45
N ALA A 96 2.21 -15.76 -10.50
CA ALA A 96 1.79 -14.90 -9.39
C ALA A 96 2.93 -14.53 -8.44
N MET A 97 3.89 -15.42 -8.23
CA MET A 97 5.08 -15.13 -7.43
C MET A 97 6.04 -14.21 -8.18
N ALA A 98 6.29 -14.48 -9.46
CA ALA A 98 7.15 -13.66 -10.31
C ALA A 98 6.63 -12.22 -10.38
N ALA A 99 5.31 -12.03 -10.59
CA ALA A 99 4.69 -10.72 -10.62
C ALA A 99 4.84 -9.92 -9.31
N ARG A 100 4.97 -10.57 -8.15
CA ARG A 100 5.12 -9.91 -6.84
C ARG A 100 6.52 -9.36 -6.58
N LEU A 101 7.55 -9.93 -7.17
CA LEU A 101 8.92 -9.53 -6.89
C LEU A 101 9.19 -8.04 -7.14
N PRO A 102 8.78 -7.42 -8.26
CA PRO A 102 8.93 -5.99 -8.45
C PRO A 102 8.20 -5.16 -7.39
N PHE A 103 7.02 -5.57 -6.95
CA PHE A 103 6.23 -4.84 -5.94
C PHE A 103 6.84 -4.96 -4.54
N PHE A 104 7.45 -6.09 -4.22
CA PHE A 104 8.26 -6.23 -3.02
C PHE A 104 9.46 -5.26 -3.02
N VAL A 105 10.16 -5.14 -4.15
CA VAL A 105 11.25 -4.17 -4.31
C VAL A 105 10.73 -2.73 -4.19
N LEU A 106 9.58 -2.42 -4.78
CA LEU A 106 8.94 -1.11 -4.67
C LEU A 106 8.54 -0.77 -3.22
N LEU A 107 8.04 -1.74 -2.45
CA LEU A 107 7.78 -1.54 -1.01
C LEU A 107 9.08 -1.24 -0.25
N GLY A 108 10.15 -1.99 -0.52
CA GLY A 108 11.49 -1.74 0.04
C GLY A 108 12.00 -0.34 -0.33
N LEU A 109 11.79 0.09 -1.59
CA LEU A 109 12.12 1.43 -2.07
C LEU A 109 11.33 2.51 -1.32
N ALA A 110 10.01 2.31 -1.12
CA ALA A 110 9.18 3.24 -0.36
C ALA A 110 9.68 3.42 1.08
N MET A 111 10.02 2.32 1.75
CA MET A 111 10.57 2.34 3.11
C MET A 111 11.93 3.07 3.15
N ALA A 112 12.85 2.73 2.25
CA ALA A 112 14.16 3.34 2.18
C ALA A 112 14.07 4.84 1.83
N ALA A 113 13.29 5.21 0.81
CA ALA A 113 13.09 6.59 0.40
C ALA A 113 12.48 7.44 1.54
N THR A 114 11.52 6.89 2.28
CA THR A 114 10.95 7.55 3.45
C THR A 114 11.99 7.77 4.54
N TRP A 115 12.77 6.74 4.89
CA TRP A 115 13.84 6.87 5.88
C TRP A 115 14.84 7.96 5.49
N TYR A 116 15.32 7.94 4.23
CA TYR A 116 16.26 8.95 3.75
C TYR A 116 15.65 10.34 3.67
N ALA A 117 14.37 10.49 3.29
CA ALA A 117 13.68 11.79 3.28
C ALA A 117 13.61 12.38 4.68
N VAL A 118 13.20 11.59 5.68
CA VAL A 118 13.18 12.01 7.10
C VAL A 118 14.57 12.40 7.57
N TYR A 119 15.58 11.58 7.26
CA TYR A 119 16.96 11.89 7.61
C TYR A 119 17.45 13.22 7.03
N LEU A 120 17.15 13.47 5.75
CA LEU A 120 17.57 14.69 5.06
C LEU A 120 16.86 15.93 5.59
N LEU A 121 15.57 15.83 5.91
CA LEU A 121 14.77 16.90 6.51
C LEU A 121 15.21 17.18 7.95
N ALA A 122 15.45 16.14 8.74
CA ALA A 122 15.95 16.29 10.11
C ALA A 122 17.37 16.90 10.17
N ARG A 123 18.15 16.84 9.09
CA ARG A 123 19.45 17.52 8.95
C ARG A 123 19.36 19.02 8.63
N LYS A 124 18.17 19.55 8.34
CA LYS A 124 18.00 20.99 8.09
C LYS A 124 18.23 21.79 9.38
N PRO A 125 18.87 22.97 9.33
CA PRO A 125 19.18 23.76 10.53
C PRO A 125 17.96 24.05 11.40
N GLN A 126 16.81 24.32 10.77
CA GLN A 126 15.56 24.66 11.48
C GLN A 126 14.94 23.45 12.21
N ALA A 127 15.33 22.22 11.87
CA ALA A 127 14.86 20.98 12.50
C ALA A 127 15.73 20.54 13.68
N GLN A 128 16.94 21.11 13.81
CA GLN A 128 17.90 20.70 14.83
C GLN A 128 17.42 21.02 16.25
N PRO A 129 17.81 20.23 17.26
CA PRO A 129 17.47 20.49 18.64
C PRO A 129 18.09 21.81 19.15
N VAL A 130 17.55 22.31 20.26
CA VAL A 130 18.10 23.49 20.95
C VAL A 130 19.52 23.17 21.44
N ALA A 131 20.46 24.11 21.20
CA ALA A 131 21.79 24.04 21.78
C ALA A 131 21.72 24.23 23.30
N PHE A 132 22.45 23.44 24.06
CA PHE A 132 22.51 23.57 25.52
C PHE A 132 23.63 24.53 25.93
N ALA A 133 23.42 25.23 27.00
CA ALA A 133 24.39 26.23 27.50
C ALA A 133 25.77 25.61 27.79
N PHE A 134 25.82 24.37 28.24
CA PHE A 134 27.06 23.66 28.59
C PHE A 134 27.38 22.49 27.62
N GLY A 135 26.73 22.43 26.43
CA GLY A 135 26.88 21.34 25.52
C GLY A 135 26.12 20.08 25.97
N GLY A 136 26.30 18.95 25.23
CA GLY A 136 25.62 17.69 25.51
C GLY A 136 24.34 17.49 24.72
N GLU A 137 23.99 18.45 23.87
CA GLU A 137 22.92 18.26 22.87
C GLU A 137 23.28 17.23 21.82
N ALA A 138 22.28 16.66 21.18
CA ALA A 138 22.46 15.64 20.16
C ALA A 138 23.21 16.18 18.93
N ARG A 139 24.22 15.44 18.49
CA ARG A 139 24.92 15.73 17.23
C ARG A 139 23.94 15.70 16.06
N PRO A 140 24.04 16.64 15.09
CA PRO A 140 23.09 16.72 13.97
C PRO A 140 22.89 15.42 13.18
N SER A 141 23.94 14.62 13.04
CA SER A 141 23.88 13.32 12.36
C SER A 141 23.17 12.25 13.16
N ASP A 142 23.34 12.23 14.47
CA ASP A 142 22.78 11.20 15.35
C ASP A 142 21.30 11.49 15.60
N TYR A 143 20.97 12.77 15.84
CA TYR A 143 19.59 13.24 15.90
C TYR A 143 18.82 12.88 14.62
N ALA A 144 19.35 13.23 13.45
CA ALA A 144 18.68 12.96 12.19
C ALA A 144 18.46 11.46 11.94
N ARG A 145 19.39 10.60 12.35
CA ARG A 145 19.23 9.14 12.26
C ARG A 145 18.14 8.64 13.22
N ALA A 146 18.15 9.10 14.46
CA ALA A 146 17.15 8.70 15.44
C ALA A 146 15.73 9.11 15.01
N ILE A 147 15.58 10.31 14.40
CA ILE A 147 14.30 10.77 13.83
C ILE A 147 13.92 9.91 12.62
N ALA A 148 14.86 9.58 11.74
CA ALA A 148 14.61 8.74 10.57
C ALA A 148 14.20 7.30 10.94
N ASP A 149 14.84 6.73 11.95
CA ASP A 149 14.45 5.43 12.51
C ASP A 149 13.03 5.48 13.07
N GLY A 150 12.69 6.52 13.82
CA GLY A 150 11.34 6.77 14.31
C GLY A 150 10.31 6.95 13.19
N GLY A 151 10.68 7.65 12.10
CA GLY A 151 9.83 7.87 10.94
C GLY A 151 9.53 6.59 10.16
N LEU A 152 10.53 5.73 9.98
CA LEU A 152 10.31 4.44 9.34
C LEU A 152 9.45 3.51 10.20
N LEU A 153 9.68 3.49 11.52
CA LEU A 153 8.82 2.75 12.45
C LEU A 153 7.38 3.30 12.45
N ALA A 154 7.19 4.62 12.36
CA ALA A 154 5.87 5.22 12.24
C ALA A 154 5.15 4.83 10.93
N LEU A 155 5.89 4.70 9.81
CA LEU A 155 5.35 4.20 8.54
C LEU A 155 4.89 2.74 8.68
N ILE A 156 5.74 1.86 9.22
CA ILE A 156 5.42 0.43 9.44
C ILE A 156 4.22 0.27 10.38
N ALA A 157 4.11 1.15 11.38
CA ALA A 157 3.01 1.11 12.34
C ALA A 157 1.64 1.47 11.74
N CYS A 158 1.58 2.17 10.58
CA CYS A 158 0.32 2.56 9.96
C CYS A 158 -0.49 1.34 9.53
N LEU A 159 -1.69 1.19 10.10
CA LEU A 159 -2.53 0.00 9.85
C LEU A 159 -2.94 -0.15 8.39
N GLY A 160 -3.18 0.97 7.68
CA GLY A 160 -3.55 0.97 6.27
C GLY A 160 -2.44 0.53 5.31
N LEU A 161 -1.19 0.53 5.76
CA LEU A 161 -0.08 0.08 4.94
C LEU A 161 -0.10 -1.46 4.74
N ALA A 162 -0.53 -2.23 5.76
CA ALA A 162 -0.30 -3.67 5.83
C ALA A 162 -0.81 -4.45 4.61
N GLN A 163 -2.09 -4.35 4.28
CA GLN A 163 -2.65 -5.11 3.16
C GLN A 163 -2.29 -4.48 1.81
N LEU A 164 -2.55 -3.18 1.65
CA LEU A 164 -2.43 -2.51 0.35
C LEU A 164 -1.00 -2.47 -0.18
N ALA A 165 0.00 -2.39 0.70
CA ALA A 165 1.40 -2.39 0.30
C ALA A 165 1.92 -3.76 -0.19
N HIS A 166 1.16 -4.83 0.01
CA HIS A 166 1.51 -6.19 -0.42
C HIS A 166 0.68 -6.66 -1.63
N GLU A 167 -0.16 -5.81 -2.20
CA GLU A 167 -0.89 -6.08 -3.42
C GLU A 167 -0.05 -5.79 -4.68
N ILE A 168 -0.37 -6.47 -5.79
CA ILE A 168 0.25 -6.24 -7.11
C ILE A 168 -0.54 -5.14 -7.84
N THR A 169 -0.56 -3.93 -7.29
CA THR A 169 -1.42 -2.85 -7.80
C THR A 169 -0.63 -1.60 -8.15
N THR A 170 -1.22 -0.76 -9.01
CA THR A 170 -0.67 0.55 -9.35
C THR A 170 -0.43 1.41 -8.11
N SER A 171 -1.23 1.26 -7.05
CA SER A 171 -1.12 2.03 -5.81
C SER A 171 0.20 1.79 -5.07
N VAL A 172 0.76 0.57 -5.12
CA VAL A 172 2.08 0.28 -4.51
C VAL A 172 3.21 0.96 -5.26
N ALA A 173 3.13 0.98 -6.59
CA ALA A 173 4.09 1.72 -7.40
C ALA A 173 3.97 3.24 -7.15
N GLN A 174 2.76 3.76 -7.10
CA GLN A 174 2.49 5.16 -6.76
C GLN A 174 3.05 5.52 -5.37
N LEU A 175 2.87 4.67 -4.35
CA LEU A 175 3.47 4.85 -3.02
C LEU A 175 5.00 4.95 -3.11
N ALA A 176 5.63 4.01 -3.82
CA ALA A 176 7.09 3.97 -3.95
C ALA A 176 7.65 5.20 -4.65
N PHE A 177 7.02 5.61 -5.76
CA PHE A 177 7.46 6.77 -6.53
C PHE A 177 7.11 8.10 -5.84
N THR A 178 6.01 8.18 -5.09
CA THR A 178 5.72 9.32 -4.21
C THR A 178 6.79 9.46 -3.13
N ALA A 179 7.17 8.37 -2.45
CA ALA A 179 8.23 8.38 -1.45
C ALA A 179 9.59 8.74 -2.07
N LEU A 180 9.87 8.27 -3.28
CA LEU A 180 11.11 8.59 -4.01
C LEU A 180 11.16 10.06 -4.43
N ALA A 181 10.05 10.62 -4.95
CA ALA A 181 9.92 12.05 -5.25
C ALA A 181 10.09 12.90 -3.98
N PHE A 182 9.50 12.46 -2.87
CA PHE A 182 9.64 13.09 -1.56
C PHE A 182 11.09 13.10 -1.07
N TYR A 183 11.80 11.97 -1.18
CA TYR A 183 13.23 11.88 -0.91
C TYR A 183 14.03 12.85 -1.77
N GLY A 184 13.74 12.88 -3.08
CA GLY A 184 14.40 13.77 -4.01
C GLY A 184 14.22 15.24 -3.64
N ALA A 185 12.98 15.67 -3.39
CA ALA A 185 12.65 17.03 -2.98
C ALA A 185 13.26 17.41 -1.62
N ALA A 186 13.33 16.47 -0.66
CA ALA A 186 13.96 16.69 0.64
C ALA A 186 15.47 16.92 0.56
N GLY A 187 16.14 16.27 -0.40
CA GLY A 187 17.59 16.24 -0.52
C GLY A 187 18.19 17.10 -1.63
N ILE A 188 17.37 17.65 -2.50
CA ILE A 188 17.83 18.45 -3.66
C ILE A 188 18.73 19.62 -3.23
N GLY A 189 19.73 19.94 -4.07
CA GLY A 189 20.71 20.99 -3.80
C GLY A 189 21.89 20.57 -2.92
N ARG A 190 21.99 19.31 -2.54
CA ARG A 190 23.19 18.75 -1.88
C ARG A 190 24.26 18.40 -2.93
N ARG A 191 25.51 18.22 -2.47
CA ARG A 191 26.63 17.82 -3.33
C ARG A 191 26.45 16.49 -4.08
N ARG A 192 25.52 15.62 -3.65
CA ARG A 192 25.24 14.31 -4.24
C ARG A 192 24.06 14.39 -5.20
N TRP A 193 24.17 13.80 -6.35
CA TRP A 193 23.18 13.78 -7.44
C TRP A 193 22.01 12.79 -7.22
N TRP A 194 22.12 11.86 -6.26
CA TRP A 194 21.09 10.88 -5.97
C TRP A 194 19.71 11.46 -5.68
N PRO A 195 19.55 12.57 -4.89
CA PRO A 195 18.24 13.20 -4.71
C PRO A 195 17.66 13.78 -5.99
N GLU A 196 18.50 14.30 -6.89
CA GLU A 196 18.09 14.85 -8.18
C GLU A 196 17.50 13.74 -9.07
N ILE A 197 18.18 12.59 -9.15
CA ILE A 197 17.66 11.38 -9.82
C ILE A 197 16.40 10.85 -9.10
N GLY A 198 16.41 10.81 -7.78
CA GLY A 198 15.24 10.40 -7.01
C GLY A 198 14.00 11.24 -7.30
N LEU A 199 14.16 12.55 -7.47
CA LEU A 199 13.07 13.45 -7.86
C LEU A 199 12.58 13.14 -9.28
N LEU A 200 13.50 13.04 -10.24
CA LEU A 200 13.17 12.76 -11.64
C LEU A 200 12.45 11.41 -11.79
N LEU A 201 13.04 10.33 -11.27
CA LEU A 201 12.45 9.00 -11.34
C LEU A 201 11.17 8.88 -10.52
N GLY A 202 11.11 9.60 -9.38
CA GLY A 202 9.91 9.63 -8.54
C GLY A 202 8.73 10.29 -9.26
N LEU A 203 8.92 11.47 -9.85
CA LEU A 203 7.84 12.17 -10.56
C LEU A 203 7.45 11.44 -11.86
N ALA A 204 8.43 10.99 -12.66
CA ALA A 204 8.16 10.24 -13.89
C ALA A 204 7.51 8.88 -13.60
N GLY A 205 8.02 8.14 -12.62
CA GLY A 205 7.46 6.85 -12.21
C GLY A 205 6.05 6.98 -11.64
N LEU A 206 5.76 8.04 -10.88
CA LEU A 206 4.42 8.33 -10.37
C LEU A 206 3.44 8.64 -11.51
N ALA A 207 3.87 9.43 -12.48
CA ALA A 207 3.10 9.73 -13.68
C ALA A 207 2.79 8.47 -14.50
N LEU A 208 3.80 7.65 -14.79
CA LEU A 208 3.66 6.36 -15.48
C LEU A 208 2.87 5.31 -14.69
N SER A 209 2.72 5.50 -13.39
CA SER A 209 1.89 4.64 -12.53
C SER A 209 0.43 5.07 -12.47
N GLY A 210 0.00 6.03 -13.32
CA GLY A 210 -1.38 6.48 -13.44
C GLY A 210 -1.77 7.61 -12.48
N ALA A 211 -0.80 8.37 -11.96
CA ALA A 211 -1.05 9.54 -11.12
C ALA A 211 -0.34 10.81 -11.63
N PRO A 212 -0.52 11.20 -12.92
CA PRO A 212 0.18 12.34 -13.50
C PRO A 212 -0.17 13.67 -12.82
N THR A 213 -1.43 13.86 -12.45
CA THR A 213 -1.89 15.07 -11.75
C THR A 213 -1.20 15.22 -10.38
N ILE A 214 -1.14 14.14 -9.60
CA ILE A 214 -0.44 14.15 -8.30
C ILE A 214 1.04 14.47 -8.53
N SER A 215 1.69 13.85 -9.52
CA SER A 215 3.07 14.11 -9.87
C SER A 215 3.32 15.58 -10.17
N ALA A 216 2.48 16.20 -11.01
CA ALA A 216 2.59 17.61 -11.38
C ALA A 216 2.44 18.53 -10.16
N PHE A 217 1.44 18.29 -9.29
CA PHE A 217 1.24 19.10 -8.09
C PHE A 217 2.37 18.92 -7.07
N LEU A 218 2.90 17.73 -6.89
CA LEU A 218 4.04 17.49 -5.99
C LEU A 218 5.28 18.23 -6.48
N GLY A 219 5.57 18.17 -7.78
CA GLY A 219 6.69 18.88 -8.39
C GLY A 219 6.53 20.40 -8.34
N ALA A 220 5.37 20.93 -8.74
CA ALA A 220 5.08 22.35 -8.70
C ALA A 220 5.17 22.92 -7.27
N GLY A 221 4.60 22.23 -6.28
CA GLY A 221 4.69 22.65 -4.90
C GLY A 221 6.10 22.57 -4.32
N ALA A 222 6.89 21.57 -4.71
CA ALA A 222 8.31 21.51 -4.34
C ALA A 222 9.08 22.72 -4.89
N ALA A 223 8.79 23.15 -6.14
CA ALA A 223 9.36 24.36 -6.72
C ALA A 223 8.95 25.62 -5.95
N VAL A 224 7.65 25.79 -5.66
CA VAL A 224 7.12 26.92 -4.90
C VAL A 224 7.75 26.97 -3.49
N LEU A 225 7.80 25.82 -2.80
CA LEU A 225 8.41 25.75 -1.46
C LEU A 225 9.91 26.08 -1.50
N HIS A 226 10.62 25.67 -2.55
CA HIS A 226 12.03 26.06 -2.72
C HIS A 226 12.17 27.57 -2.87
N VAL A 227 11.34 28.20 -3.70
CA VAL A 227 11.32 29.66 -3.91
C VAL A 227 11.04 30.41 -2.60
N LEU A 228 10.04 29.97 -1.83
CA LEU A 228 9.63 30.62 -0.58
C LEU A 228 10.62 30.39 0.57
N ALA A 229 11.31 29.25 0.59
CA ALA A 229 12.26 28.90 1.65
C ALA A 229 13.66 29.48 1.42
N THR A 230 13.98 29.90 0.19
CA THR A 230 15.32 30.42 -0.17
C THR A 230 15.42 31.92 0.12
N ALA A 231 16.40 32.30 0.95
CA ALA A 231 16.69 33.69 1.25
C ALA A 231 17.23 34.44 0.03
N ARG A 232 16.83 35.71 -0.13
CA ARG A 232 17.36 36.59 -1.19
C ARG A 232 18.62 37.32 -0.73
N PRO A 233 19.59 37.64 -1.62
CA PRO A 233 19.61 37.34 -3.05
C PRO A 233 19.94 35.89 -3.36
N TRP A 234 19.36 35.36 -4.47
CA TRP A 234 19.56 33.99 -4.90
C TRP A 234 20.97 33.78 -5.45
N ARG A 235 21.54 32.63 -5.10
CA ARG A 235 22.83 32.16 -5.61
C ARG A 235 22.63 31.29 -6.86
N LYS A 236 23.66 31.11 -7.68
CA LYS A 236 23.63 30.21 -8.87
C LYS A 236 23.13 28.79 -8.52
N GLY A 237 23.44 28.29 -7.31
CA GLY A 237 22.97 26.99 -6.83
C GLY A 237 21.46 26.91 -6.65
N ASP A 238 20.80 28.00 -6.23
CA ASP A 238 19.36 28.03 -6.01
C ASP A 238 18.59 27.99 -7.33
N TRP A 239 19.09 28.71 -8.36
CA TRP A 239 18.55 28.65 -9.72
C TRP A 239 18.72 27.27 -10.35
N ARG A 240 19.88 26.63 -10.13
CA ARG A 240 20.10 25.23 -10.57
C ARG A 240 19.06 24.30 -9.96
N VAL A 241 18.83 24.38 -8.65
CA VAL A 241 17.85 23.54 -7.94
C VAL A 241 16.45 23.76 -8.50
N LEU A 242 16.03 25.03 -8.66
CA LEU A 242 14.73 25.34 -9.25
C LEU A 242 14.62 24.79 -10.68
N GLY A 243 15.65 24.93 -11.50
CA GLY A 243 15.70 24.41 -12.86
C GLY A 243 15.56 22.89 -12.91
N ILE A 244 16.19 22.16 -11.98
CA ILE A 244 16.07 20.69 -11.89
C ILE A 244 14.66 20.28 -11.49
N ILE A 245 14.04 20.96 -10.51
CA ILE A 245 12.65 20.64 -10.08
C ILE A 245 11.69 20.93 -11.26
N ALA A 246 11.84 22.07 -11.91
CA ALA A 246 11.01 22.45 -13.04
C ALA A 246 11.17 21.48 -14.22
N LEU A 247 12.41 21.09 -14.55
CA LEU A 247 12.71 20.11 -15.61
C LEU A 247 12.10 18.74 -15.28
N ALA A 248 12.28 18.23 -14.06
CA ALA A 248 11.72 16.94 -13.65
C ALA A 248 10.18 16.94 -13.72
N THR A 249 9.55 18.04 -13.29
CA THR A 249 8.10 18.22 -13.37
C THR A 249 7.62 18.30 -14.81
N LEU A 250 8.30 19.09 -15.64
CA LEU A 250 7.96 19.24 -17.06
C LEU A 250 8.13 17.92 -17.81
N LEU A 251 9.20 17.17 -17.56
CA LEU A 251 9.41 15.85 -18.15
C LEU A 251 8.30 14.86 -17.76
N ALA A 252 7.86 14.86 -16.50
CA ALA A 252 6.74 14.04 -16.06
C ALA A 252 5.43 14.43 -16.77
N ILE A 253 5.18 15.73 -16.96
CA ILE A 253 4.02 16.25 -17.69
C ILE A 253 4.07 15.85 -19.18
N LEU A 254 5.20 16.06 -19.83
CA LEU A 254 5.38 15.72 -21.26
C LEU A 254 5.25 14.21 -21.50
N LEU A 255 5.85 13.40 -20.61
CA LEU A 255 5.73 11.94 -20.66
C LEU A 255 4.28 11.48 -20.52
N SER A 256 3.54 12.09 -19.60
CA SER A 256 2.11 11.79 -19.40
C SER A 256 1.26 12.18 -20.61
N SER A 257 1.60 13.31 -21.24
CA SER A 257 0.88 13.80 -22.43
C SER A 257 1.19 12.95 -23.66
N SER A 258 2.44 12.51 -23.85
CA SER A 258 2.83 11.66 -24.97
C SER A 258 2.24 10.25 -24.92
N MET A 259 1.90 9.77 -23.73
CA MET A 259 1.32 8.44 -23.50
C MET A 259 -0.18 8.45 -23.19
N ASP A 260 -0.85 9.59 -23.36
CA ASP A 260 -2.30 9.77 -23.10
C ASP A 260 -2.72 9.29 -21.69
N LEU A 261 -1.91 9.63 -20.68
CA LEU A 261 -2.18 9.23 -19.28
C LEU A 261 -3.05 10.23 -18.51
N TRP A 262 -3.36 11.40 -19.11
CA TRP A 262 -4.19 12.42 -18.50
C TRP A 262 -5.67 12.06 -18.59
N ARG A 263 -6.14 11.26 -17.64
CA ARG A 263 -7.56 10.95 -17.52
C ARG A 263 -8.08 11.48 -16.20
N TRP A 264 -8.74 12.63 -16.27
CA TRP A 264 -9.35 13.28 -15.13
C TRP A 264 -10.59 12.49 -14.71
N ARG A 265 -10.51 11.76 -13.62
CA ARG A 265 -11.66 11.12 -12.97
C ARG A 265 -11.87 11.77 -11.61
N ILE A 266 -12.33 13.01 -11.58
CA ILE A 266 -12.78 13.65 -10.34
C ILE A 266 -14.18 13.13 -10.08
N LEU A 267 -14.27 12.14 -9.20
CA LEU A 267 -15.54 11.66 -8.67
C LEU A 267 -15.84 12.45 -7.39
N LEU A 268 -16.39 13.64 -7.55
CA LEU A 268 -16.98 14.32 -6.40
C LEU A 268 -18.15 13.46 -5.92
N PRO A 269 -18.33 13.30 -4.59
CA PRO A 269 -19.49 12.61 -4.04
C PRO A 269 -20.74 13.40 -4.46
N GLN A 270 -21.47 12.94 -5.47
CA GLN A 270 -22.67 13.62 -5.99
C GLN A 270 -23.81 13.62 -4.96
N ASP A 271 -23.78 12.67 -4.02
CA ASP A 271 -24.73 12.53 -2.92
C ASP A 271 -23.97 12.39 -1.59
N ALA A 272 -23.21 13.44 -1.21
CA ALA A 272 -22.46 13.45 0.04
C ALA A 272 -23.39 13.52 1.27
N GLY A 273 -24.16 12.47 1.49
CA GLY A 273 -24.91 12.27 2.72
C GLY A 273 -23.96 12.08 3.92
N SER A 274 -24.47 12.32 5.12
CA SER A 274 -23.71 12.20 6.38
C SER A 274 -23.02 10.82 6.56
N LYS A 275 -23.49 9.78 5.85
CA LYS A 275 -22.93 8.44 5.86
C LYS A 275 -21.57 8.36 5.16
N ASP A 276 -21.39 9.06 4.04
CA ASP A 276 -20.13 9.02 3.27
C ASP A 276 -19.01 9.72 4.02
N TRP A 277 -19.27 10.87 4.65
CA TRP A 277 -18.30 11.57 5.48
C TRP A 277 -17.86 10.76 6.71
N ARG A 278 -18.78 10.05 7.35
CA ARG A 278 -18.46 9.17 8.47
C ARG A 278 -17.56 8.00 8.02
N THR A 279 -17.81 7.46 6.85
CA THR A 279 -17.01 6.37 6.27
C THR A 279 -15.60 6.86 5.93
N ILE A 280 -15.47 8.01 5.29
CA ILE A 280 -14.18 8.63 4.96
C ILE A 280 -13.41 8.98 6.24
N LEU A 281 -14.06 9.57 7.24
CA LEU A 281 -13.43 9.90 8.52
C LEU A 281 -12.97 8.64 9.26
N ARG A 282 -13.80 7.59 9.29
CA ARG A 282 -13.42 6.30 9.86
C ARG A 282 -12.22 5.70 9.13
N LEU A 283 -12.23 5.74 7.79
CA LEU A 283 -11.11 5.30 6.97
C LEU A 283 -9.86 6.07 7.34
N LEU A 284 -9.90 7.42 7.33
CA LEU A 284 -8.76 8.26 7.67
C LEU A 284 -8.18 7.90 9.04
N VAL A 285 -9.02 7.82 10.07
CA VAL A 285 -8.61 7.55 11.46
C VAL A 285 -7.94 6.19 11.59
N TRP A 286 -8.55 5.11 11.07
CA TRP A 286 -8.00 3.78 11.21
C TRP A 286 -6.84 3.49 10.27
N PHE A 287 -6.91 3.98 9.04
CA PHE A 287 -5.89 3.76 8.03
C PHE A 287 -4.55 4.38 8.41
N THR A 288 -4.59 5.60 8.92
CA THR A 288 -3.36 6.37 9.26
C THR A 288 -2.95 6.24 10.73
N TRP A 289 -3.66 5.43 11.52
CA TRP A 289 -3.27 5.12 12.90
C TRP A 289 -1.92 4.38 12.94
N PRO A 290 -0.96 4.73 13.82
CA PRO A 290 -0.97 5.78 14.84
C PRO A 290 -0.36 7.13 14.39
N ALA A 291 -0.13 7.32 13.09
CA ALA A 291 0.56 8.51 12.60
C ALA A 291 -0.27 9.79 12.76
N TRP A 292 -1.59 9.78 12.53
CA TRP A 292 -2.40 11.00 12.56
C TRP A 292 -2.41 11.74 13.90
N PRO A 293 -2.49 11.10 15.11
CA PRO A 293 -2.39 11.82 16.37
C PRO A 293 -1.03 12.47 16.56
N LEU A 294 0.03 11.80 16.10
CA LEU A 294 1.38 12.33 16.14
C LEU A 294 1.57 13.50 15.16
N VAL A 295 0.92 13.47 14.01
CA VAL A 295 0.86 14.60 13.07
C VAL A 295 0.21 15.81 13.74
N MET A 296 -0.95 15.64 14.37
CA MET A 296 -1.63 16.72 15.10
C MET A 296 -0.76 17.29 16.23
N TRP A 297 -0.13 16.40 17.00
CA TRP A 297 0.83 16.80 18.04
C TRP A 297 2.01 17.59 17.46
N SER A 298 2.58 17.12 16.36
CA SER A 298 3.70 17.77 15.68
C SER A 298 3.30 19.17 15.19
N LEU A 299 2.15 19.31 14.52
CA LEU A 299 1.63 20.60 14.06
C LEU A 299 1.44 21.60 15.21
N TRP A 300 0.93 21.15 16.34
CA TRP A 300 0.80 21.97 17.54
C TRP A 300 2.15 22.40 18.10
N ARG A 301 3.10 21.48 18.25
CA ARG A 301 4.43 21.78 18.82
C ARG A 301 5.28 22.68 17.92
N TRP A 302 5.21 22.46 16.60
CA TRP A 302 5.97 23.20 15.59
C TRP A 302 5.18 24.38 14.99
N ARG A 303 4.05 24.78 15.58
CA ARG A 303 3.14 25.81 15.04
C ARG A 303 3.82 27.12 14.67
N LEU A 304 4.82 27.57 15.43
CA LEU A 304 5.58 28.80 15.14
C LEU A 304 6.38 28.72 13.83
N GLN A 305 6.74 27.52 13.41
CA GLN A 305 7.42 27.27 12.13
C GLN A 305 6.42 26.98 10.99
N VAL A 306 5.28 26.37 11.30
CA VAL A 306 4.19 26.14 10.36
C VAL A 306 3.61 27.47 9.86
N TRP A 307 3.25 28.38 10.78
CA TRP A 307 2.63 29.67 10.47
C TRP A 307 3.63 30.78 10.13
N SER A 308 4.83 30.41 9.75
CA SER A 308 5.85 31.40 9.47
C SER A 308 5.82 31.88 8.01
N ARG A 309 6.10 33.18 7.78
CA ARG A 309 6.20 33.77 6.44
C ARG A 309 7.28 33.11 5.56
N THR A 310 8.36 32.61 6.16
CA THR A 310 9.38 31.81 5.47
C THR A 310 9.20 30.34 5.87
N PRO A 311 8.73 29.45 4.97
CA PRO A 311 8.42 28.08 5.33
C PRO A 311 9.69 27.30 5.71
N SER A 312 9.60 26.54 6.78
CA SER A 312 10.66 25.61 7.18
C SER A 312 10.45 24.28 6.43
N LEU A 313 11.36 23.96 5.51
CA LEU A 313 11.20 22.82 4.59
C LEU A 313 10.94 21.48 5.28
N HIS A 314 11.47 21.27 6.50
CA HIS A 314 11.27 20.00 7.21
C HIS A 314 9.82 19.78 7.68
N VAL A 315 8.99 20.86 7.74
CA VAL A 315 7.56 20.80 8.04
C VAL A 315 6.75 21.05 6.79
N ALA A 316 7.10 22.09 6.01
CA ALA A 316 6.31 22.53 4.87
C ALA A 316 6.28 21.51 3.73
N LEU A 317 7.40 20.83 3.43
CA LEU A 317 7.45 19.85 2.36
C LEU A 317 6.59 18.60 2.65
N PRO A 318 6.70 17.93 3.81
CA PRO A 318 5.80 16.82 4.10
C PRO A 318 4.33 17.25 4.21
N LEU A 319 4.04 18.45 4.71
CA LEU A 319 2.66 18.97 4.73
C LEU A 319 2.09 19.16 3.33
N TRP A 320 2.89 19.63 2.37
CA TRP A 320 2.48 19.75 0.98
C TRP A 320 2.17 18.38 0.36
N PHE A 321 3.08 17.41 0.52
CA PHE A 321 2.86 16.04 0.02
C PHE A 321 1.61 15.41 0.64
N MET A 322 1.44 15.59 1.95
CA MET A 322 0.24 15.13 2.67
C MET A 322 -1.03 15.80 2.14
N LEU A 323 -1.02 17.12 1.94
CA LEU A 323 -2.18 17.87 1.45
C LEU A 323 -2.62 17.38 0.07
N VAL A 324 -1.70 17.30 -0.89
CA VAL A 324 -1.99 16.84 -2.26
C VAL A 324 -2.60 15.45 -2.25
N THR A 325 -2.01 14.52 -1.48
CA THR A 325 -2.47 13.12 -1.44
C THR A 325 -3.77 12.95 -0.65
N LEU A 326 -4.03 13.76 0.38
CA LEU A 326 -5.31 13.79 1.09
C LEU A 326 -6.42 14.35 0.19
N VAL A 327 -6.16 15.42 -0.54
CA VAL A 327 -7.13 15.95 -1.52
C VAL A 327 -7.43 14.90 -2.60
N ALA A 328 -6.40 14.19 -3.09
CA ALA A 328 -6.62 13.09 -4.01
C ALA A 328 -7.49 11.98 -3.39
N ALA A 329 -7.28 11.62 -2.11
CA ALA A 329 -8.10 10.62 -1.43
C ALA A 329 -9.57 11.04 -1.26
N LEU A 330 -9.84 12.34 -1.15
CA LEU A 330 -11.21 12.88 -1.06
C LEU A 330 -11.91 12.97 -2.43
N THR A 331 -11.14 13.00 -3.52
CA THR A 331 -11.65 13.22 -4.89
C THR A 331 -11.58 11.98 -5.78
N THR A 332 -11.04 10.86 -5.29
CA THR A 332 -10.90 9.61 -6.06
C THR A 332 -11.52 8.43 -5.33
N LYS A 333 -12.00 7.46 -6.10
CA LYS A 333 -12.45 6.16 -5.57
C LYS A 333 -11.58 5.04 -6.18
N PRO A 334 -11.14 4.09 -5.36
CA PRO A 334 -11.29 3.97 -3.91
C PRO A 334 -10.32 4.87 -3.12
N ALA A 335 -10.83 5.55 -2.09
CA ALA A 335 -10.11 6.57 -1.33
C ALA A 335 -8.90 6.03 -0.54
N ASP A 336 -8.93 4.78 -0.09
CA ASP A 336 -7.86 4.10 0.66
C ASP A 336 -6.55 4.00 -0.15
N ARG A 337 -6.65 3.80 -1.45
CA ARG A 337 -5.49 3.70 -2.36
C ARG A 337 -4.78 5.03 -2.54
N ALA A 338 -5.51 6.12 -2.64
CA ALA A 338 -4.92 7.45 -2.69
C ALA A 338 -4.36 7.88 -1.32
N LEU A 339 -5.02 7.48 -0.22
CA LEU A 339 -4.56 7.74 1.15
C LEU A 339 -3.24 7.01 1.46
N LEU A 340 -2.96 5.89 0.82
CA LEU A 340 -1.69 5.18 0.92
C LEU A 340 -0.50 6.09 0.59
N LEU A 341 -0.64 6.97 -0.40
CA LEU A 341 0.41 7.89 -0.85
C LEU A 341 0.73 8.97 0.20
N ALA A 342 -0.18 9.24 1.14
CA ALA A 342 0.04 10.20 2.22
C ALA A 342 0.97 9.67 3.32
N LEU A 343 1.07 8.34 3.47
CA LEU A 343 1.74 7.72 4.62
C LEU A 343 3.23 8.09 4.77
N PRO A 344 4.07 8.18 3.71
CA PRO A 344 5.47 8.61 3.86
C PRO A 344 5.60 10.02 4.45
N ALA A 345 4.78 10.95 3.97
CA ALA A 345 4.77 12.32 4.46
C ALA A 345 4.20 12.42 5.88
N MET A 346 3.11 11.69 6.18
CA MET A 346 2.53 11.61 7.52
C MET A 346 3.50 11.01 8.54
N ALA A 347 4.18 9.91 8.20
CA ALA A 347 5.20 9.29 9.03
C ALA A 347 6.37 10.26 9.31
N THR A 348 6.72 11.09 8.33
CA THR A 348 7.75 12.13 8.49
C THR A 348 7.31 13.19 9.51
N VAL A 349 6.10 13.74 9.38
CA VAL A 349 5.58 14.71 10.36
C VAL A 349 5.43 14.08 11.75
N ALA A 350 4.96 12.83 11.81
CA ALA A 350 4.86 12.06 13.05
C ALA A 350 6.23 11.87 13.73
N ALA A 351 7.30 11.65 12.94
CA ALA A 351 8.66 11.53 13.48
C ALA A 351 9.13 12.81 14.20
N PHE A 352 8.74 13.99 13.72
CA PHE A 352 9.03 15.26 14.38
C PHE A 352 8.22 15.51 15.66
N ALA A 353 7.18 14.72 15.95
CA ALA A 353 6.52 14.69 17.24
C ALA A 353 7.40 14.05 18.32
N LEU A 354 8.14 13.00 17.98
CA LEU A 354 8.83 12.11 18.92
C LEU A 354 9.75 12.83 19.93
N PRO A 355 10.62 13.79 19.51
CA PRO A 355 11.48 14.52 20.44
C PRO A 355 10.72 15.49 21.37
N THR A 356 9.43 15.69 21.13
CA THR A 356 8.59 16.64 21.89
C THR A 356 7.53 15.96 22.74
N LEU A 357 7.46 14.62 22.70
CA LEU A 357 6.48 13.85 23.49
C LEU A 357 6.76 13.97 24.98
N THR A 358 5.69 14.17 25.75
CA THR A 358 5.76 14.05 27.21
C THR A 358 5.81 12.59 27.63
N ARG A 359 6.31 12.33 28.83
CA ARG A 359 6.37 10.95 29.39
C ARG A 359 4.99 10.28 29.42
N SER A 360 3.95 11.05 29.80
CA SER A 360 2.58 10.55 29.89
C SER A 360 2.03 10.14 28.52
N VAL A 361 2.27 10.95 27.47
CA VAL A 361 1.85 10.63 26.10
C VAL A 361 2.60 9.42 25.56
N ALA A 362 3.90 9.34 25.79
CA ALA A 362 4.68 8.16 25.40
C ALA A 362 4.19 6.88 26.10
N ALA A 363 3.89 6.95 27.40
CA ALA A 363 3.32 5.84 28.15
C ALA A 363 1.93 5.44 27.63
N LEU A 364 1.08 6.42 27.27
CA LEU A 364 -0.23 6.14 26.68
C LEU A 364 -0.11 5.39 25.35
N ILE A 365 0.82 5.79 24.48
CA ILE A 365 1.10 5.09 23.22
C ILE A 365 1.52 3.65 23.50
N ASP A 366 2.43 3.43 24.44
CA ASP A 366 2.92 2.10 24.79
C ASP A 366 1.81 1.21 25.33
N TRP A 367 1.01 1.68 26.29
CA TRP A 367 -0.08 0.92 26.89
C TRP A 367 -1.18 0.57 25.88
N PHE A 368 -1.61 1.57 25.09
CA PHE A 368 -2.60 1.32 24.04
C PHE A 368 -2.10 0.27 23.05
N THR A 369 -0.87 0.43 22.58
CA THR A 369 -0.27 -0.46 21.59
C THR A 369 -0.11 -1.88 22.12
N LEU A 370 0.33 -2.02 23.37
CA LEU A 370 0.48 -3.30 24.03
C LEU A 370 -0.88 -4.03 24.11
N LEU A 371 -1.90 -3.37 24.63
CA LEU A 371 -3.23 -3.98 24.77
C LEU A 371 -3.83 -4.31 23.40
N PHE A 372 -3.76 -3.39 22.45
CA PHE A 372 -4.34 -3.56 21.13
C PHE A 372 -3.70 -4.71 20.36
N PHE A 373 -2.38 -4.70 20.16
CA PHE A 373 -1.74 -5.73 19.36
C PHE A 373 -1.61 -7.08 20.06
N THR A 374 -1.49 -7.10 21.39
CA THR A 374 -1.55 -8.37 22.14
C THR A 374 -2.94 -8.98 22.04
N GLY A 375 -4.00 -8.16 22.17
CA GLY A 375 -5.38 -8.61 21.96
C GLY A 375 -5.62 -9.12 20.54
N CYS A 376 -5.17 -8.39 19.51
CA CYS A 376 -5.26 -8.84 18.12
C CYS A 376 -4.50 -10.15 17.90
N GLY A 377 -3.27 -10.26 18.40
CA GLY A 377 -2.47 -11.49 18.32
C GLY A 377 -3.14 -12.67 19.00
N ALA A 378 -3.70 -12.46 20.19
CA ALA A 378 -4.47 -13.50 20.90
C ALA A 378 -5.69 -13.95 20.10
N ILE A 379 -6.45 -13.03 19.51
CA ILE A 379 -7.59 -13.37 18.64
C ILE A 379 -7.14 -14.21 17.44
N ILE A 380 -6.03 -13.83 16.77
CA ILE A 380 -5.50 -14.59 15.65
C ILE A 380 -5.15 -16.01 16.07
N TRP A 381 -4.48 -16.20 17.20
CA TRP A 381 -4.14 -17.51 17.75
C TRP A 381 -5.39 -18.33 18.14
N ILE A 382 -6.34 -17.73 18.83
CA ILE A 382 -7.59 -18.41 19.27
C ILE A 382 -8.36 -18.92 18.05
N ILE A 383 -8.54 -18.10 17.02
CA ILE A 383 -9.25 -18.52 15.81
C ILE A 383 -8.46 -19.59 15.04
N TRP A 384 -7.12 -19.49 14.98
CA TRP A 384 -6.29 -20.53 14.35
C TRP A 384 -6.38 -21.87 15.12
N ILE A 385 -6.34 -21.87 16.46
CA ILE A 385 -6.54 -23.06 17.27
C ILE A 385 -7.94 -23.64 17.02
N ALA A 386 -8.96 -22.77 16.96
CA ALA A 386 -10.33 -23.19 16.68
C ALA A 386 -10.46 -23.85 15.28
N MET A 387 -9.73 -23.36 14.27
CA MET A 387 -9.69 -23.99 12.93
C MET A 387 -9.03 -25.38 12.96
N GLN A 388 -7.97 -25.56 13.77
CA GLN A 388 -7.22 -26.82 13.83
C GLN A 388 -7.87 -27.89 14.70
N THR A 389 -8.52 -27.49 15.80
CA THR A 389 -9.00 -28.41 16.85
C THR A 389 -10.52 -28.46 17.01
N GLY A 390 -11.25 -27.53 16.37
CA GLY A 390 -12.68 -27.35 16.61
C GLY A 390 -13.03 -26.64 17.92
N TYR A 391 -12.04 -26.25 18.74
CA TYR A 391 -12.25 -25.59 20.03
C TYR A 391 -11.42 -24.29 20.12
N PRO A 392 -12.00 -23.18 20.62
CA PRO A 392 -13.36 -23.00 21.13
C PRO A 392 -14.43 -23.08 20.04
N ARG A 393 -15.57 -23.73 20.35
CA ARG A 393 -16.66 -23.99 19.40
C ARG A 393 -17.18 -22.74 18.67
N GLN A 394 -17.26 -21.61 19.39
CA GLN A 394 -17.73 -20.34 18.81
C GLN A 394 -16.77 -19.83 17.70
N GLY A 395 -15.47 -19.95 17.90
CA GLY A 395 -14.46 -19.63 16.88
C GLY A 395 -14.58 -20.53 15.65
N ALA A 396 -14.66 -21.84 15.86
CA ALA A 396 -14.81 -22.83 14.80
C ALA A 396 -16.11 -22.62 13.99
N SER A 397 -17.26 -22.42 14.67
CA SER A 397 -18.55 -22.18 14.01
C SER A 397 -18.57 -20.85 13.21
N ASN A 398 -17.86 -19.82 13.67
CA ASN A 398 -17.75 -18.57 12.92
C ASN A 398 -16.94 -18.77 11.63
N VAL A 399 -15.85 -19.52 11.69
CA VAL A 399 -15.06 -19.85 10.48
C VAL A 399 -15.89 -20.70 9.51
N GLN A 400 -16.55 -21.75 9.99
CA GLN A 400 -17.38 -22.63 9.16
C GLN A 400 -18.56 -21.90 8.50
N ARG A 401 -19.12 -20.88 9.16
CA ARG A 401 -20.20 -20.05 8.60
C ARG A 401 -19.71 -19.15 7.47
N GLN A 402 -18.47 -18.64 7.56
CA GLN A 402 -17.87 -17.77 6.55
C GLN A 402 -17.15 -18.53 5.44
N ALA A 403 -16.68 -19.73 5.73
CA ALA A 403 -15.95 -20.60 4.81
C ALA A 403 -16.45 -22.04 4.98
N PRO A 404 -17.67 -22.35 4.50
CA PRO A 404 -18.20 -23.70 4.58
C PRO A 404 -17.26 -24.73 4.00
N ASP A 405 -16.97 -25.62 3.67
CA ASP A 405 -16.07 -26.58 3.00
C ASP A 405 -14.55 -26.29 3.19
N PHE A 406 -14.17 -25.30 4.03
CA PHE A 406 -12.76 -25.06 4.31
C PHE A 406 -12.23 -26.11 5.28
N VAL A 407 -11.19 -26.82 4.85
CA VAL A 407 -10.47 -27.79 5.69
C VAL A 407 -9.10 -27.20 6.05
N ALA A 408 -8.87 -27.03 7.36
CA ALA A 408 -7.61 -26.51 7.86
C ALA A 408 -6.49 -27.57 7.71
N SER A 409 -5.33 -27.13 7.21
CA SER A 409 -4.12 -27.96 7.16
C SER A 409 -3.09 -27.43 8.17
N PHE A 410 -2.49 -28.32 8.94
CA PHE A 410 -1.40 -27.96 9.85
C PHE A 410 -0.06 -27.95 9.12
N SER A 411 0.72 -26.87 9.33
CA SER A 411 2.08 -26.75 8.81
C SER A 411 3.03 -26.38 9.94
N LEU A 412 3.92 -27.30 10.28
CA LEU A 412 4.90 -27.10 11.36
C LEU A 412 5.83 -25.90 11.12
N PRO A 413 6.42 -25.66 9.92
CA PRO A 413 7.22 -24.47 9.67
C PRO A 413 6.48 -23.17 9.90
N VAL A 414 5.23 -23.08 9.45
CA VAL A 414 4.37 -21.89 9.63
C VAL A 414 4.07 -21.66 11.10
N PHE A 415 3.73 -22.72 11.84
CA PHE A 415 3.53 -22.65 13.29
C PHE A 415 4.77 -22.17 14.02
N LEU A 416 5.96 -22.69 13.69
CA LEU A 416 7.22 -22.29 14.35
C LEU A 416 7.54 -20.81 14.05
N VAL A 417 7.34 -20.33 12.83
CA VAL A 417 7.53 -18.91 12.48
C VAL A 417 6.59 -18.02 13.31
N ALA A 418 5.31 -18.38 13.41
CA ALA A 418 4.32 -17.65 14.19
C ALA A 418 4.65 -17.65 15.70
N LEU A 419 5.09 -18.80 16.22
CA LEU A 419 5.51 -18.94 17.61
C LEU A 419 6.72 -18.07 17.93
N VAL A 420 7.77 -18.13 17.08
CA VAL A 420 8.96 -17.30 17.24
C VAL A 420 8.60 -15.82 17.20
N ALA A 421 7.76 -15.39 16.25
CA ALA A 421 7.32 -14.00 16.16
C ALA A 421 6.56 -13.56 17.44
N THR A 422 5.73 -14.42 18.00
CA THR A 422 4.99 -14.15 19.25
C THR A 422 5.95 -14.07 20.46
N LEU A 423 6.94 -14.94 20.54
CA LEU A 423 7.98 -14.88 21.58
C LEU A 423 8.83 -13.61 21.47
N VAL A 424 9.19 -13.22 20.24
CA VAL A 424 9.91 -11.96 19.96
C VAL A 424 9.07 -10.76 20.40
N TRP A 425 7.75 -10.79 20.16
CA TRP A 425 6.84 -9.76 20.67
C TRP A 425 6.85 -9.69 22.20
N GLY A 426 6.71 -10.82 22.89
CA GLY A 426 6.78 -10.87 24.34
C GLY A 426 8.10 -10.34 24.88
N TRP A 427 9.21 -10.70 24.24
CA TRP A 427 10.53 -10.16 24.56
C TRP A 427 10.62 -8.64 24.31
N LEU A 428 10.07 -8.16 23.20
CA LEU A 428 10.05 -6.73 22.85
C LEU A 428 9.27 -5.90 23.86
N VAL A 429 8.10 -6.42 24.31
CA VAL A 429 7.28 -5.82 25.37
C VAL A 429 8.06 -5.78 26.68
N HIS A 430 8.67 -6.90 27.09
CA HIS A 430 9.49 -6.96 28.30
C HIS A 430 10.67 -5.96 28.25
N TRP A 431 11.39 -5.93 27.13
CA TRP A 431 12.49 -5.00 26.91
C TRP A 431 12.03 -3.53 26.96
N ARG A 432 10.83 -3.22 26.45
CA ARG A 432 10.29 -1.86 26.43
C ARG A 432 9.83 -1.40 27.80
N VAL A 433 9.20 -2.26 28.59
CA VAL A 433 8.74 -1.98 29.96
C VAL A 433 9.91 -1.85 30.93
N GLY A 434 11.01 -2.58 30.68
CA GLY A 434 12.23 -2.52 31.48
C GLY A 434 12.80 -1.10 31.54
N ARG A 435 13.35 -0.71 32.72
CA ARG A 435 13.99 0.58 32.95
C ARG A 435 15.05 0.79 31.88
N HIS A 436 15.04 1.92 31.22
CA HIS A 436 16.23 2.59 30.70
C HIS A 436 16.14 3.17 29.30
N ARG A 437 16.76 4.34 29.19
CA ARG A 437 17.34 5.07 28.07
C ARG A 437 16.29 5.72 27.15
N ALA A 438 16.28 7.05 27.23
CA ALA A 438 15.43 7.96 26.46
C ALA A 438 15.81 8.00 24.97
N ALA A 439 15.68 6.90 24.22
CA ALA A 439 15.86 6.97 22.77
C ALA A 439 14.57 7.50 22.10
N ILE A 440 14.70 8.48 21.19
CA ILE A 440 13.59 9.18 20.52
C ILE A 440 12.64 8.18 19.82
N TRP A 441 13.16 7.21 19.08
CA TRP A 441 12.39 6.23 18.33
C TRP A 441 11.67 5.18 19.18
N LYS A 442 11.97 5.13 20.48
CA LYS A 442 11.48 4.07 21.38
C LYS A 442 9.96 3.98 21.47
N SER A 443 9.25 5.11 21.37
CA SER A 443 7.80 5.17 21.38
C SER A 443 7.14 4.56 20.13
N MET A 444 7.91 4.33 19.05
CA MET A 444 7.40 3.71 17.83
C MET A 444 7.75 2.21 17.70
N VAL A 445 8.53 1.67 18.61
CA VAL A 445 8.94 0.26 18.55
C VAL A 445 7.78 -0.70 18.78
N LEU A 446 6.96 -0.45 19.80
CA LEU A 446 5.76 -1.29 20.03
C LEU A 446 4.71 -1.13 18.92
N PRO A 447 4.34 0.09 18.47
CA PRO A 447 3.45 0.24 17.33
C PRO A 447 3.91 -0.51 16.08
N ALA A 448 5.18 -0.34 15.68
CA ALA A 448 5.74 -1.01 14.50
C ALA A 448 5.87 -2.53 14.70
N GLY A 449 6.33 -2.96 15.87
CA GLY A 449 6.45 -4.39 16.21
C GLY A 449 5.12 -5.10 16.27
N GLY A 450 4.10 -4.46 16.84
CA GLY A 450 2.74 -5.00 16.90
C GLY A 450 2.08 -5.10 15.52
N ALA A 451 2.24 -4.07 14.67
CA ALA A 451 1.76 -4.11 13.29
C ALA A 451 2.44 -5.21 12.48
N ALA A 452 3.76 -5.33 12.59
CA ALA A 452 4.53 -6.40 11.94
C ALA A 452 4.14 -7.79 12.46
N LEU A 453 3.96 -7.96 13.77
CA LEU A 453 3.49 -9.22 14.37
C LEU A 453 2.12 -9.61 13.82
N CYS A 454 1.12 -8.74 13.93
CA CYS A 454 -0.23 -9.06 13.49
C CYS A 454 -0.27 -9.37 11.99
N TRP A 455 0.47 -8.61 11.16
CA TRP A 455 0.59 -8.89 9.74
C TRP A 455 1.24 -10.26 9.48
N LEU A 456 2.34 -10.57 10.15
CA LEU A 456 3.02 -11.87 10.04
C LEU A 456 2.10 -13.02 10.48
N LEU A 457 1.40 -12.88 11.61
CA LEU A 457 0.47 -13.91 12.07
C LEU A 457 -0.70 -14.13 11.10
N LEU A 458 -1.25 -13.06 10.53
CA LEU A 458 -2.31 -13.16 9.51
C LEU A 458 -1.79 -13.84 8.24
N MET A 459 -0.59 -13.46 7.77
CA MET A 459 0.01 -13.99 6.54
C MET A 459 0.72 -15.35 6.76
N SER A 460 0.68 -15.90 7.94
CA SER A 460 1.14 -17.24 8.24
C SER A 460 -0.03 -18.13 8.68
N LEU A 461 -0.58 -17.92 9.87
CA LEU A 461 -1.60 -18.79 10.47
C LEU A 461 -2.95 -18.74 9.75
N TRP A 462 -3.37 -17.56 9.29
CA TRP A 462 -4.67 -17.39 8.61
C TRP A 462 -4.55 -17.40 7.09
N MET A 463 -3.34 -17.47 6.52
CA MET A 463 -3.12 -17.44 5.08
C MET A 463 -4.01 -18.45 4.32
N PRO A 464 -4.10 -19.75 4.69
CA PRO A 464 -4.92 -20.71 3.96
C PRO A 464 -6.41 -20.34 3.96
N LEU A 465 -6.93 -19.87 5.11
CA LEU A 465 -8.31 -19.39 5.24
C LEU A 465 -8.55 -18.13 4.41
N LEU A 466 -7.63 -17.14 4.52
CA LEU A 466 -7.74 -15.89 3.78
C LEU A 466 -7.66 -16.12 2.27
N ASP A 467 -6.80 -17.03 1.84
CA ASP A 467 -6.67 -17.38 0.42
C ASP A 467 -7.94 -18.10 -0.10
N TYR A 468 -8.49 -19.03 0.67
CA TYR A 468 -9.75 -19.68 0.37
C TYR A 468 -10.92 -18.68 0.20
N VAL A 469 -11.02 -17.72 1.13
CA VAL A 469 -12.13 -16.76 1.19
C VAL A 469 -11.98 -15.62 0.17
N ARG A 470 -10.74 -15.17 -0.11
CA ARG A 470 -10.47 -13.98 -0.94
C ARG A 470 -10.08 -14.30 -2.38
N SER A 471 -9.66 -15.53 -2.67
CA SER A 471 -9.34 -15.99 -4.02
C SER A 471 -10.60 -16.46 -4.77
N TYR A 472 -10.58 -16.38 -6.08
CA TYR A 472 -11.58 -17.02 -6.95
C TYR A 472 -11.27 -18.48 -7.28
N SER A 473 -10.18 -19.04 -6.74
CA SER A 473 -9.74 -20.39 -7.05
C SER A 473 -10.82 -21.46 -6.80
N VAL A 474 -11.64 -21.27 -5.76
CA VAL A 474 -12.76 -22.17 -5.43
C VAL A 474 -13.85 -22.10 -6.49
N VAL A 475 -14.28 -20.90 -6.88
CA VAL A 475 -15.31 -20.69 -7.90
C VAL A 475 -14.87 -21.30 -9.23
N VAL A 476 -13.64 -21.02 -9.66
CA VAL A 476 -13.11 -21.55 -10.92
C VAL A 476 -12.99 -23.07 -10.89
N ARG A 477 -12.51 -23.68 -9.78
CA ARG A 477 -12.47 -25.15 -9.63
C ARG A 477 -13.85 -25.79 -9.74
N ASN A 478 -14.86 -25.17 -9.13
CA ASN A 478 -16.24 -25.67 -9.20
C ASN A 478 -16.79 -25.58 -10.63
N VAL A 479 -16.48 -24.52 -11.38
CA VAL A 479 -16.81 -24.43 -12.82
C VAL A 479 -16.09 -25.53 -13.59
N MET A 480 -14.80 -25.75 -13.32
CA MET A 480 -14.00 -26.79 -13.99
C MET A 480 -14.55 -28.21 -13.73
N ALA A 481 -15.07 -28.46 -12.54
CA ALA A 481 -15.67 -29.75 -12.19
C ALA A 481 -16.93 -30.06 -13.02
N ILE A 482 -17.67 -29.01 -13.44
CA ILE A 482 -18.92 -29.13 -14.22
C ILE A 482 -18.63 -29.05 -15.73
N ALA A 483 -17.83 -28.09 -16.17
CA ALA A 483 -17.66 -27.74 -17.59
C ALA A 483 -16.51 -28.48 -18.31
N HIS A 484 -15.67 -29.22 -17.60
CA HIS A 484 -14.45 -29.88 -18.08
C HIS A 484 -13.43 -28.98 -18.82
N PRO A 485 -12.11 -29.08 -18.56
CA PRO A 485 -11.12 -28.04 -18.92
C PRO A 485 -10.85 -27.89 -20.43
N ALA A 486 -11.32 -28.81 -21.28
CA ALA A 486 -10.99 -28.81 -22.71
C ALA A 486 -11.96 -28.02 -23.60
N GLN A 487 -12.96 -27.38 -23.05
CA GLN A 487 -14.03 -26.76 -23.84
C GLN A 487 -13.93 -25.24 -23.86
N CYS A 488 -14.37 -24.67 -24.98
CA CYS A 488 -14.54 -23.25 -25.19
C CYS A 488 -15.56 -22.69 -24.18
N ILE A 489 -15.19 -21.60 -23.51
CA ILE A 489 -16.07 -20.85 -22.59
C ILE A 489 -16.16 -19.40 -23.06
N GLN A 490 -17.37 -18.88 -23.19
CA GLN A 490 -17.62 -17.47 -23.40
C GLN A 490 -18.05 -16.81 -22.10
N GLN A 491 -17.84 -15.51 -21.99
CA GLN A 491 -18.22 -14.72 -20.84
C GLN A 491 -19.18 -13.57 -21.22
N TRP A 492 -20.11 -13.23 -20.32
CA TRP A 492 -21.01 -12.10 -20.45
C TRP A 492 -21.11 -11.31 -19.14
N GLY A 493 -20.69 -10.04 -19.18
CA GLY A 493 -20.80 -9.14 -18.04
C GLY A 493 -19.91 -9.46 -16.84
N LEU A 494 -18.90 -10.34 -16.99
CA LEU A 494 -17.96 -10.60 -15.90
C LEU A 494 -17.11 -9.37 -15.59
N SER A 495 -16.79 -9.22 -14.31
CA SER A 495 -15.84 -8.21 -13.88
C SER A 495 -14.40 -8.55 -14.31
N ARG A 496 -13.51 -7.55 -14.33
CA ARG A 496 -12.10 -7.74 -14.71
C ARG A 496 -11.40 -8.80 -13.87
N GLU A 497 -11.66 -8.81 -12.57
CA GLU A 497 -11.11 -9.79 -11.64
C GLU A 497 -11.65 -11.20 -11.89
N GLN A 498 -12.93 -11.35 -12.24
CA GLN A 498 -13.51 -12.65 -12.60
C GLN A 498 -12.87 -13.19 -13.89
N VAL A 499 -12.74 -12.35 -14.92
CA VAL A 499 -12.05 -12.72 -16.17
C VAL A 499 -10.61 -13.14 -15.89
N ALA A 500 -9.87 -12.37 -15.11
CA ALA A 500 -8.50 -12.71 -14.72
C ALA A 500 -8.42 -14.03 -13.94
N ALA A 501 -9.40 -14.30 -13.06
CA ALA A 501 -9.48 -15.53 -12.30
C ALA A 501 -9.63 -16.77 -13.21
N PHE A 502 -10.55 -16.73 -14.16
CA PHE A 502 -10.77 -17.81 -15.10
C PHE A 502 -9.57 -18.04 -16.01
N ALA A 503 -8.94 -16.97 -16.50
CA ALA A 503 -7.72 -17.05 -17.31
C ALA A 503 -6.53 -17.66 -16.56
N TYR A 504 -6.41 -17.37 -15.26
CA TYR A 504 -5.29 -17.83 -14.44
C TYR A 504 -5.52 -19.21 -13.81
N HIS A 505 -6.63 -19.37 -13.06
CA HIS A 505 -6.90 -20.60 -12.31
C HIS A 505 -7.49 -21.70 -13.18
N GLY A 506 -8.26 -21.34 -14.23
CA GLY A 506 -8.92 -22.29 -15.11
C GLY A 506 -8.10 -22.70 -16.33
N GLY A 507 -7.12 -21.88 -16.71
CA GLY A 507 -6.39 -22.08 -17.98
C GLY A 507 -7.28 -21.98 -19.22
N TYR A 508 -8.50 -21.46 -19.07
CA TYR A 508 -9.46 -21.34 -20.16
C TYR A 508 -9.07 -20.25 -21.15
N ARG A 509 -9.25 -20.51 -22.43
CA ARG A 509 -9.34 -19.47 -23.45
C ARG A 509 -10.75 -18.89 -23.41
N ILE A 510 -10.90 -17.83 -22.64
CA ILE A 510 -12.19 -17.13 -22.51
C ILE A 510 -12.29 -16.14 -23.65
N SER A 511 -13.43 -16.14 -24.34
CA SER A 511 -13.79 -15.11 -25.32
C SER A 511 -14.97 -14.27 -24.83
N GLN A 512 -15.03 -13.02 -25.30
CA GLN A 512 -16.19 -12.17 -25.05
C GLN A 512 -17.38 -12.73 -25.83
N ALA A 513 -18.49 -12.99 -25.16
CA ALA A 513 -19.74 -13.27 -25.82
C ALA A 513 -20.25 -11.98 -26.48
N THR A 514 -20.69 -12.09 -27.74
CA THR A 514 -21.51 -11.07 -28.42
C THR A 514 -22.84 -11.72 -28.77
N PRO A 515 -23.94 -10.96 -28.82
CA PRO A 515 -25.27 -11.53 -29.12
C PRO A 515 -25.31 -12.34 -30.41
N ASP A 516 -24.50 -11.94 -31.40
CA ASP A 516 -24.43 -12.53 -32.72
C ASP A 516 -23.40 -13.67 -32.85
N GLN A 517 -22.53 -13.86 -31.88
CA GLN A 517 -21.43 -14.84 -31.91
C GLN A 517 -21.37 -15.65 -30.60
N LEU A 518 -22.39 -16.45 -30.36
CA LEU A 518 -22.43 -17.41 -29.26
C LEU A 518 -22.01 -18.78 -29.81
N GLU A 519 -20.68 -19.02 -29.88
CA GLU A 519 -20.12 -20.21 -30.53
C GLU A 519 -19.83 -21.36 -29.56
N CYS A 520 -19.56 -21.00 -28.28
CA CYS A 520 -19.16 -22.00 -27.29
C CYS A 520 -20.35 -22.68 -26.63
N PRO A 521 -20.21 -23.95 -26.24
CA PRO A 521 -21.26 -24.70 -25.53
C PRO A 521 -21.45 -24.22 -24.08
N TRP A 522 -20.51 -23.44 -23.55
CA TRP A 522 -20.51 -22.93 -22.19
C TRP A 522 -20.46 -21.41 -22.15
N LEU A 523 -21.32 -20.83 -21.30
CA LEU A 523 -21.39 -19.40 -21.08
C LEU A 523 -21.36 -19.11 -19.58
N VAL A 524 -20.45 -18.25 -19.17
CA VAL A 524 -20.33 -17.76 -17.78
C VAL A 524 -20.85 -16.33 -17.74
N VAL A 525 -21.84 -16.07 -16.88
CA VAL A 525 -22.62 -14.82 -16.84
C VAL A 525 -22.60 -14.23 -15.44
N ASN A 526 -22.43 -12.91 -15.36
CA ASN A 526 -22.75 -12.19 -14.12
C ASN A 526 -24.27 -12.06 -14.00
N PRO A 527 -24.87 -12.43 -12.84
CA PRO A 527 -26.33 -12.33 -12.64
C PRO A 527 -26.91 -10.95 -12.96
N GLU A 528 -26.20 -9.87 -12.66
CA GLU A 528 -26.63 -8.51 -12.95
C GLU A 528 -26.71 -8.19 -14.46
N ALA A 529 -25.90 -8.88 -15.26
CA ALA A 529 -25.86 -8.72 -16.71
C ALA A 529 -26.83 -9.66 -17.47
N LEU A 530 -27.47 -10.60 -16.75
CA LEU A 530 -28.35 -11.61 -17.34
C LEU A 530 -29.53 -11.01 -18.11
N ALA A 531 -30.12 -9.94 -17.59
CA ALA A 531 -31.25 -9.25 -18.25
C ALA A 531 -30.88 -8.74 -19.65
N GLY A 532 -29.67 -8.23 -19.85
CA GLY A 532 -29.17 -7.80 -21.14
C GLY A 532 -29.00 -8.95 -22.14
N LEU A 533 -28.64 -10.12 -21.67
CA LEU A 533 -28.52 -11.33 -22.50
C LEU A 533 -29.89 -11.86 -22.95
N GLN A 534 -30.87 -11.85 -22.06
CA GLN A 534 -32.23 -12.33 -22.36
C GLN A 534 -32.96 -11.52 -23.43
N VAL A 535 -32.67 -10.22 -23.52
CA VAL A 535 -33.26 -9.32 -24.53
C VAL A 535 -32.60 -9.53 -25.92
N GLN A 536 -31.33 -9.96 -25.94
CA GLN A 536 -30.52 -10.02 -27.17
C GLN A 536 -30.33 -11.46 -27.72
N ALA A 537 -30.40 -12.47 -26.88
CA ALA A 537 -30.28 -13.88 -27.29
C ALA A 537 -31.61 -14.61 -27.13
N SER A 538 -31.96 -15.48 -28.08
CA SER A 538 -33.14 -16.34 -27.99
C SER A 538 -33.11 -17.13 -26.67
N ALA A 539 -33.91 -16.77 -25.72
CA ALA A 539 -33.88 -17.23 -24.31
C ALA A 539 -34.10 -18.76 -24.14
N GLY A 540 -34.54 -19.47 -25.17
CA GLY A 540 -34.78 -20.93 -25.15
C GLY A 540 -33.55 -21.78 -25.38
N GLN A 541 -32.39 -21.22 -25.72
CA GLN A 541 -31.19 -22.00 -26.10
C GLN A 541 -30.21 -22.30 -24.97
N TRP A 542 -30.42 -21.69 -23.78
CA TRP A 542 -29.50 -21.80 -22.66
C TRP A 542 -30.16 -22.36 -21.40
N GLN A 543 -29.53 -23.36 -20.81
CA GLN A 543 -29.93 -23.97 -19.55
C GLN A 543 -28.98 -23.53 -18.43
N LEU A 544 -29.51 -22.97 -17.35
CA LEU A 544 -28.76 -22.68 -16.13
C LEU A 544 -28.43 -24.02 -15.45
N LEU A 545 -27.14 -24.34 -15.29
CA LEU A 545 -26.70 -25.54 -14.61
C LEU A 545 -26.34 -25.26 -13.14
N ALA A 546 -25.66 -24.15 -12.88
CA ALA A 546 -25.22 -23.80 -11.54
C ALA A 546 -25.07 -22.31 -11.36
N THR A 547 -25.38 -21.85 -10.15
CA THR A 547 -24.98 -20.53 -9.66
C THR A 547 -23.88 -20.74 -8.63
N LEU A 548 -22.67 -20.28 -8.95
CA LEU A 548 -21.49 -20.48 -8.13
C LEU A 548 -21.17 -19.17 -7.42
N ARG A 549 -20.96 -19.29 -6.11
CA ARG A 549 -20.72 -18.16 -5.23
C ARG A 549 -19.33 -18.25 -4.60
N ARG A 550 -18.69 -17.11 -4.47
CA ARG A 550 -17.51 -17.00 -3.62
C ARG A 550 -17.93 -17.06 -2.14
N PRO A 551 -17.23 -17.82 -1.28
CA PRO A 551 -17.69 -18.11 0.09
C PRO A 551 -18.00 -16.86 0.93
N SER A 552 -17.30 -15.74 0.72
CA SER A 552 -17.37 -14.56 1.59
C SER A 552 -18.21 -13.39 1.03
N ASP A 553 -18.75 -13.50 -0.17
CA ASP A 553 -19.39 -12.36 -0.82
C ASP A 553 -20.75 -12.74 -1.43
N LYS A 554 -21.80 -12.00 -1.06
CA LYS A 554 -23.16 -12.25 -1.52
C LYS A 554 -23.47 -11.58 -2.88
N GLY A 555 -22.62 -10.67 -3.36
CA GLY A 555 -22.83 -9.93 -4.61
C GLY A 555 -21.91 -10.38 -5.75
N ASP A 556 -21.16 -11.47 -5.57
CA ASP A 556 -20.11 -11.88 -6.50
C ASP A 556 -20.40 -13.27 -7.11
N ASP A 557 -21.68 -13.48 -7.43
CA ASP A 557 -22.18 -14.72 -8.00
C ASP A 557 -21.81 -14.84 -9.49
N VAL A 558 -21.58 -16.06 -9.94
CA VAL A 558 -21.31 -16.40 -11.34
C VAL A 558 -22.27 -17.51 -11.76
N MET A 559 -23.02 -17.30 -12.82
CA MET A 559 -23.93 -18.29 -13.40
C MET A 559 -23.23 -19.04 -14.52
N LEU A 560 -23.30 -20.35 -14.47
CA LEU A 560 -22.82 -21.24 -15.53
C LEU A 560 -24.01 -21.75 -16.34
N LEU A 561 -24.02 -21.39 -17.61
CA LEU A 561 -25.05 -21.81 -18.57
C LEU A 561 -24.45 -22.78 -19.61
N ARG A 562 -25.25 -23.74 -20.01
CA ARG A 562 -24.95 -24.68 -21.11
C ARG A 562 -25.92 -24.50 -22.25
N ARG A 563 -25.45 -24.57 -23.47
CA ARG A 563 -26.30 -24.53 -24.66
C ARG A 563 -27.08 -25.84 -24.79
N THR A 564 -28.39 -25.75 -24.98
CA THR A 564 -29.30 -26.92 -25.02
C THR A 564 -29.42 -27.55 -26.41
N SER A 565 -29.06 -26.81 -27.46
CA SER A 565 -28.96 -27.33 -28.83
C SER A 565 -27.68 -26.81 -29.50
N PRO A 566 -27.01 -27.63 -30.34
CA PRO A 566 -25.80 -27.20 -31.05
C PRO A 566 -26.10 -26.08 -32.07
#